data_a26b48e6ffcae190b89c5a518976a909
#
_entry.id   a26b48e6ffcae190b89c5a518976a909
#
_cell.length_a   1.000
_cell.length_b   1.000
_cell.length_c   1.000
_cell.angle_alpha   90.00
_cell.angle_beta   90.00
_cell.angle_gamma   90.00
#
_symmetry.space_group_name_H-M   'P 1'
#
loop_
_entity.id
_entity.type
_entity.pdbx_description
1 polymer ?
#
loop_
_entity_poly.entity_id
_entity_poly.type
_entity_poly.pdbx_seq_one_letter_code
_entity_poly.pdbx_strand_id
1 'polypeptide(L)' 'MLNNRFAREALKQAATQVNQGVRDSARQFVEREVTPIRDRVDELEGRVARLERQLAEVLRERNQPGR' A
#
# COMPACT_ATOMS: atom_id res chain seq x y z
N MET A 1 -26.05 8.08 40.81
CA MET A 1 -24.77 7.40 40.90
C MET A 1 -24.65 6.17 40.00
N LEU A 2 -25.69 5.38 39.91
CA LEU A 2 -25.72 4.23 38.99
C LEU A 2 -25.62 4.67 37.55
N ASN A 3 -26.15 5.83 37.23
CA ASN A 3 -26.21 6.34 35.86
C ASN A 3 -24.82 6.70 35.29
N ASN A 4 -23.85 7.10 36.14
CA ASN A 4 -22.53 7.47 35.66
C ASN A 4 -21.73 6.29 35.15
N ARG A 5 -21.86 5.14 35.82
CA ARG A 5 -21.16 3.94 35.39
C ARG A 5 -21.73 3.40 34.07
N PHE A 6 -23.03 3.41 33.98
CA PHE A 6 -23.72 2.98 32.75
C PHE A 6 -23.40 3.87 31.58
N ALA A 7 -23.37 5.20 31.82
CA ALA A 7 -23.01 6.18 30.79
C ALA A 7 -21.59 5.99 30.30
N ARG A 8 -20.63 5.71 31.21
CA ARG A 8 -19.25 5.45 30.84
C ARG A 8 -19.11 4.23 29.94
N GLU A 9 -19.79 3.14 30.30
CA GLU A 9 -19.76 1.93 29.47
C GLU A 9 -20.35 2.18 28.09
N ALA A 10 -21.48 2.89 28.03
CA ALA A 10 -22.09 3.24 26.75
C ALA A 10 -21.17 4.09 25.89
N LEU A 11 -20.48 5.06 26.49
CA LEU A 11 -19.52 5.90 25.77
C LEU A 11 -18.32 5.10 25.26
N LYS A 12 -17.81 4.18 26.08
CA LYS A 12 -16.70 3.32 25.66
C LYS A 12 -17.09 2.44 24.46
N GLN A 13 -18.27 1.85 24.52
CA GLN A 13 -18.76 1.02 23.43
C GLN A 13 -18.97 1.81 22.16
N ALA A 14 -19.54 3.02 22.29
CA ALA A 14 -19.74 3.90 21.14
C ALA A 14 -18.41 4.32 20.52
N ALA A 15 -17.43 4.68 21.36
CA ALA A 15 -16.09 5.05 20.87
C ALA A 15 -15.41 3.88 20.16
N THR A 16 -15.55 2.66 20.70
CA THR A 16 -14.98 1.46 20.08
C THR A 16 -15.60 1.20 18.71
N GLN A 17 -16.92 1.32 18.60
CA GLN A 17 -17.61 1.13 17.31
C GLN A 17 -17.19 2.17 16.28
N VAL A 18 -17.05 3.44 16.69
CA VAL A 18 -16.60 4.50 15.78
C VAL A 18 -15.17 4.22 15.31
N ASN A 19 -14.28 3.80 16.22
CA ASN A 19 -12.91 3.48 15.85
C ASN A 19 -12.83 2.31 14.88
N GLN A 20 -13.65 1.29 15.08
CA GLN A 20 -13.71 0.15 14.16
C GLN A 20 -14.23 0.57 12.78
N GLY A 21 -15.25 1.42 12.75
CA GLY A 21 -15.77 1.95 11.49
C GLY A 21 -14.73 2.75 10.72
N VAL A 22 -13.96 3.58 11.43
CA VAL A 22 -12.87 4.35 10.81
C VAL A 22 -11.78 3.42 10.27
N ARG A 23 -11.41 2.39 11.03
CA ARG A 23 -10.41 1.41 10.59
C ARG A 23 -10.88 0.64 9.36
N ASP A 24 -12.12 0.22 9.35
CA ASP A 24 -12.69 -0.52 8.22
C ASP A 24 -12.75 0.36 6.98
N SER A 25 -13.13 1.63 7.14
CA SER A 25 -13.16 2.58 6.04
C SER A 25 -11.76 2.85 5.49
N ALA A 26 -10.78 2.99 6.37
CA ALA A 26 -9.38 3.19 5.97
C ALA A 26 -8.85 1.96 5.23
N ARG A 27 -9.19 0.76 5.71
CA ARG A 27 -8.77 -0.48 5.06
C ARG A 27 -9.39 -0.59 3.67
N GLN A 28 -10.67 -0.30 3.54
CA GLN A 28 -11.36 -0.33 2.25
C GLN A 28 -10.76 0.68 1.28
N PHE A 29 -10.42 1.87 1.77
CA PHE A 29 -9.77 2.88 0.95
C PHE A 29 -8.42 2.38 0.44
N VAL A 30 -7.61 1.81 1.33
CA VAL A 30 -6.30 1.26 0.95
C VAL A 30 -6.46 0.17 -0.09
N GLU A 31 -7.37 -0.78 0.13
CA GLU A 31 -7.59 -1.89 -0.79
C GLU A 31 -8.10 -1.42 -2.14
N ARG A 32 -8.97 -0.42 -2.15
CA ARG A 32 -9.62 0.05 -3.37
C ARG A 32 -8.78 1.04 -4.15
N GLU A 33 -8.10 1.95 -3.46
CA GLU A 33 -7.42 3.08 -4.09
C GLU A 33 -5.91 2.98 -4.06
N VAL A 34 -5.35 2.49 -2.96
CA VAL A 34 -3.89 2.48 -2.77
C VAL A 34 -3.26 1.22 -3.32
N THR A 35 -3.83 0.05 -3.04
CA THR A 35 -3.27 -1.22 -3.49
C THR A 35 -3.11 -1.32 -5.00
N PRO A 36 -4.10 -0.90 -5.82
CA PRO A 36 -3.90 -0.92 -7.28
C PRO A 36 -2.76 -0.02 -7.74
N ILE A 37 -2.58 1.13 -7.10
CA ILE A 37 -1.47 2.04 -7.44
C ILE A 37 -0.14 1.41 -7.07
N ARG A 38 -0.05 0.80 -5.91
CA ARG A 38 1.14 0.09 -5.45
C ARG A 38 1.50 -1.05 -6.40
N ASP A 39 0.51 -1.83 -6.80
CA ASP A 39 0.71 -2.94 -7.73
C ASP A 39 1.22 -2.43 -9.07
N ARG A 40 0.71 -1.30 -9.53
CA ARG A 40 1.15 -0.68 -10.77
C ARG A 40 2.59 -0.19 -10.66
N VAL A 41 2.95 0.40 -9.53
CA VAL A 41 4.33 0.83 -9.28
C VAL A 41 5.27 -0.38 -9.30
N ASP A 42 4.90 -1.46 -8.63
CA ASP A 42 5.71 -2.69 -8.61
C ASP A 42 5.90 -3.24 -10.04
N GLU A 43 4.85 -3.24 -10.83
CA GLU A 43 4.90 -3.66 -12.22
C GLU A 43 5.86 -2.80 -13.03
N LEU A 44 5.74 -1.47 -12.89
CA LEU A 44 6.60 -0.55 -13.61
C LEU A 44 8.05 -0.65 -13.18
N GLU A 45 8.32 -0.86 -11.89
CA GLU A 45 9.67 -1.09 -11.39
C GLU A 45 10.28 -2.34 -12.02
N GLY A 46 9.48 -3.40 -12.15
CA GLY A 46 9.93 -4.62 -12.81
C GLY A 46 10.27 -4.41 -14.27
N ARG A 47 9.47 -3.61 -14.97
CA ARG A 47 9.71 -3.28 -16.37
C ARG A 47 10.96 -2.42 -16.52
N VAL A 48 11.17 -1.46 -15.62
CA VAL A 48 12.37 -0.63 -15.61
C VAL A 48 13.61 -1.49 -15.40
N ALA A 49 13.58 -2.39 -14.42
CA ALA A 49 14.71 -3.28 -14.15
C ALA A 49 15.05 -4.14 -15.37
N ARG A 50 14.04 -4.63 -16.07
CA ARG A 50 14.23 -5.43 -17.29
C ARG A 50 14.88 -4.59 -18.39
N LEU A 51 14.39 -3.38 -18.60
CA LEU A 51 14.93 -2.48 -19.61
C LEU A 51 16.37 -2.08 -19.27
N GLU A 52 16.67 -1.86 -18.01
CA GLU A 52 18.04 -1.56 -17.58
C GLU A 52 18.99 -2.71 -17.88
N ARG A 53 18.55 -3.94 -17.65
CA ARG A 53 19.35 -5.12 -17.98
C ARG A 53 19.57 -5.26 -19.49
N GLN A 54 18.52 -5.02 -20.27
CA GLN A 54 18.63 -5.06 -21.72
C GLN A 54 19.59 -3.97 -22.24
N LEU A 55 19.49 -2.79 -21.67
CA LEU A 55 20.40 -1.71 -22.05
C LEU A 55 21.85 -2.03 -21.68
N ALA A 56 22.07 -2.55 -20.48
CA ALA A 56 23.42 -2.96 -20.06
C ALA A 56 23.99 -4.02 -20.99
N GLU A 57 23.16 -4.96 -21.43
CA GLU A 57 23.58 -6.00 -22.35
C GLU A 57 23.94 -5.45 -23.71
N VAL A 58 23.13 -4.54 -24.25
CA VAL A 58 23.41 -3.90 -25.53
C VAL A 58 24.70 -3.08 -25.45
N LEU A 59 24.90 -2.33 -24.36
CA LEU A 59 26.12 -1.56 -24.17
C LEU A 59 27.36 -2.46 -24.04
N ARG A 60 27.21 -3.62 -23.40
CA ARG A 60 28.30 -4.58 -23.26
C ARG A 60 28.70 -5.12 -24.64
N GLU A 61 27.73 -5.49 -25.45
CA GLU A 61 27.97 -6.00 -26.80
C GLU A 61 28.62 -4.93 -27.68
N ARG A 62 28.16 -3.69 -27.57
CA ARG A 62 28.68 -2.59 -28.35
C ARG A 62 30.14 -2.26 -27.98
N ASN A 63 30.51 -2.46 -26.73
CA ASN A 63 31.85 -2.11 -26.22
C ASN A 63 32.81 -3.30 -26.19
N GLN A 64 32.41 -4.45 -26.75
CA GLN A 64 33.32 -5.60 -26.80
C GLN A 64 34.46 -5.34 -27.80
N PRO A 65 35.72 -5.45 -27.34
CA PRO A 65 36.85 -5.28 -28.25
C PRO A 65 37.00 -6.51 -29.14
N GLY A 66 37.51 -6.33 -30.31
CA GLY A 66 37.82 -7.43 -31.23
C GLY A 66 36.74 -7.78 -32.21
N ARG A 67 35.66 -7.00 -32.25
CA ARG A 67 34.67 -7.10 -33.30
C ARG A 67 34.90 -6.01 -34.35
#